data_5352b51635533b031d929999c67496c9
#
_entry.id   5352b51635533b031d929999c67496c9
#
_cell.length_a   1.000
_cell.length_b   1.000
_cell.length_c   1.000
_cell.angle_alpha   90.00
_cell.angle_beta   90.00
_cell.angle_gamma   90.00
#
_symmetry.space_group_name_H-M   'P 1'
#
loop_
_entity.id
_entity.type
_entity.pdbx_description
1 polymer ?
#
loop_
_entity_poly.entity_id
_entity_poly.type
_entity_poly.pdbx_seq_one_letter_code
_entity_poly.pdbx_strand_id
1 'polypeptide(L)'
;MAADDLDRALSLLGVRPGRVAVLRDVPLGNGNWLVDTADGQRFVLRRYYPQATREELAYEHAVLGYLAGVGWVVPAALGEPVRWQGRWYCLTRYVPGEAARAEDARQRRRRGRDLARLHLALRGAAERLGQRPEWRAQHTAVTVRSGHPWEERVGGLASVSPRLAAWARAAATQARESLAALGADDLPVMVVHGDFASWNVHYDGERLAGVIDFALTHVDTRPFELAIARAYRAPEMLDAYRAELAARGWPLSELEEAALTPVYRAFRVGMAAAEMEDGLVTGVYDLAMIERQLARTATAAPL
;
A
#
# COMPACT_ATOMS: atom_id res chain seq x y z
N MET A 1 -2.48 -23.08 -5.48
CA MET A 1 -1.58 -23.39 -6.63
C MET A 1 -1.20 -24.85 -6.52
N ALA A 2 -1.19 -25.59 -7.63
CA ALA A 2 -0.71 -26.98 -7.63
C ALA A 2 0.79 -27.02 -7.32
N ALA A 3 1.28 -28.10 -6.71
CA ALA A 3 2.70 -28.26 -6.36
C ALA A 3 3.59 -28.18 -7.62
N ASP A 4 3.12 -28.81 -8.72
CA ASP A 4 3.83 -28.84 -10.01
C ASP A 4 4.04 -27.43 -10.61
N ASP A 5 3.11 -26.50 -10.39
CA ASP A 5 3.24 -25.11 -10.86
C ASP A 5 4.31 -24.35 -10.09
N LEU A 6 4.42 -24.63 -8.79
CA LEU A 6 5.41 -24.04 -7.91
C LEU A 6 6.82 -24.50 -8.28
N ASP A 7 6.99 -25.81 -8.46
CA ASP A 7 8.26 -26.43 -8.85
C ASP A 7 8.71 -25.94 -10.24
N ARG A 8 7.76 -25.76 -11.15
CA ARG A 8 8.07 -25.21 -12.47
C ARG A 8 8.53 -23.76 -12.42
N ALA A 9 7.84 -22.91 -11.63
CA ALA A 9 8.24 -21.52 -11.45
C ALA A 9 9.64 -21.41 -10.83
N LEU A 10 9.94 -22.20 -9.80
CA LEU A 10 11.26 -22.26 -9.17
C LEU A 10 12.34 -22.75 -10.13
N SER A 11 12.04 -23.77 -10.92
CA SER A 11 12.97 -24.27 -11.96
C SER A 11 13.29 -23.20 -13.01
N LEU A 12 12.29 -22.43 -13.46
CA LEU A 12 12.50 -21.32 -14.40
C LEU A 12 13.35 -20.20 -13.82
N LEU A 13 13.27 -20.00 -12.50
CA LEU A 13 14.09 -19.03 -11.74
C LEU A 13 15.48 -19.60 -11.36
N GLY A 14 15.80 -20.84 -11.76
CA GLY A 14 17.09 -21.48 -11.49
C GLY A 14 17.27 -21.91 -10.02
N VAL A 15 16.18 -22.05 -9.27
CA VAL A 15 16.22 -22.39 -7.83
C VAL A 15 15.87 -23.87 -7.61
N ARG A 16 16.70 -24.55 -6.83
CA ARG A 16 16.42 -25.91 -6.32
C ARG A 16 15.99 -25.79 -4.86
N PRO A 17 14.69 -25.95 -4.56
CA PRO A 17 14.23 -25.83 -3.18
C PRO A 17 14.62 -27.08 -2.38
N GLY A 18 14.99 -26.86 -1.11
CA GLY A 18 15.04 -27.91 -0.09
C GLY A 18 13.69 -28.04 0.61
N ARG A 19 13.05 -26.91 0.92
CA ARG A 19 11.71 -26.83 1.54
C ARG A 19 10.96 -25.63 0.99
N VAL A 20 9.65 -25.79 0.79
CA VAL A 20 8.76 -24.70 0.44
C VAL A 20 7.57 -24.67 1.42
N ALA A 21 7.24 -23.49 1.92
CA ALA A 21 6.10 -23.28 2.80
C ALA A 21 5.26 -22.10 2.30
N VAL A 22 3.93 -22.25 2.34
CA VAL A 22 3.01 -21.17 1.98
C VAL A 22 3.03 -20.11 3.07
N LEU A 23 3.31 -18.85 2.71
CA LEU A 23 3.11 -17.69 3.57
C LEU A 23 1.71 -17.09 3.34
N ARG A 24 1.33 -16.93 2.09
CA ARG A 24 0.02 -16.43 1.68
C ARG A 24 -0.24 -16.88 0.23
N ASP A 25 -1.42 -17.37 -0.04
CA ASP A 25 -1.87 -17.66 -1.42
C ASP A 25 -3.28 -17.12 -1.63
N VAL A 26 -3.39 -16.06 -2.43
CA VAL A 26 -4.67 -15.45 -2.80
C VAL A 26 -4.89 -15.73 -4.29
N PRO A 27 -5.94 -16.47 -4.68
CA PRO A 27 -6.15 -16.89 -6.07
C PRO A 27 -6.15 -15.74 -7.09
N LEU A 28 -6.83 -14.64 -6.79
CA LEU A 28 -6.90 -13.45 -7.64
C LEU A 28 -5.94 -12.32 -7.20
N GLY A 29 -5.15 -12.54 -6.16
CA GLY A 29 -4.16 -11.61 -5.63
C GLY A 29 -2.73 -12.13 -5.80
N ASN A 30 -1.84 -11.54 -5.01
CA ASN A 30 -0.47 -12.01 -4.89
C ASN A 30 -0.40 -13.29 -4.03
N GLY A 31 0.51 -14.19 -4.42
CA GLY A 31 0.88 -15.35 -3.62
C GLY A 31 2.35 -15.26 -3.18
N ASN A 32 2.66 -15.71 -1.98
CA ASN A 32 4.02 -15.71 -1.45
C ASN A 32 4.32 -17.06 -0.79
N TRP A 33 5.49 -17.62 -1.10
CA TRP A 33 5.97 -18.87 -0.54
C TRP A 33 7.38 -18.68 0.00
N LEU A 34 7.61 -19.13 1.21
CA LEU A 34 8.94 -19.21 1.78
C LEU A 34 9.68 -20.37 1.11
N VAL A 35 10.87 -20.12 0.61
CA VAL A 35 11.73 -21.09 -0.06
C VAL A 35 13.05 -21.18 0.70
N ASP A 36 13.28 -22.30 1.35
CA ASP A 36 14.58 -22.65 1.91
C ASP A 36 15.32 -23.54 0.91
N THR A 37 16.54 -23.19 0.55
CA THR A 37 17.39 -23.97 -0.35
C THR A 37 18.23 -24.96 0.42
N ALA A 38 18.80 -25.96 -0.27
CA ALA A 38 19.61 -26.99 0.37
C ALA A 38 20.92 -26.45 0.98
N ASP A 39 21.42 -25.31 0.52
CA ASP A 39 22.58 -24.58 1.05
C ASP A 39 22.22 -23.61 2.19
N GLY A 40 20.99 -23.67 2.69
CA GLY A 40 20.52 -22.90 3.85
C GLY A 40 20.13 -21.45 3.55
N GLN A 41 20.06 -21.03 2.30
CA GLN A 41 19.58 -19.72 1.95
C GLN A 41 18.05 -19.68 2.03
N ARG A 42 17.50 -18.50 2.33
CA ARG A 42 16.07 -18.27 2.49
C ARG A 42 15.59 -17.12 1.61
N PHE A 43 14.54 -17.40 0.84
CA PHE A 43 13.94 -16.49 -0.14
C PHE A 43 12.42 -16.49 -0.02
N VAL A 44 11.78 -15.54 -0.72
CA VAL A 44 10.34 -15.57 -0.96
C VAL A 44 10.11 -15.68 -2.46
N LEU A 45 9.41 -16.74 -2.88
CA LEU A 45 8.82 -16.79 -4.23
C LEU A 45 7.52 -15.99 -4.19
N ARG A 46 7.43 -14.95 -5.00
CA ARG A 46 6.23 -14.13 -5.16
C ARG A 46 5.59 -14.42 -6.50
N ARG A 47 4.29 -14.72 -6.49
CA ARG A 47 3.41 -14.74 -7.65
C ARG A 47 2.59 -13.47 -7.65
N TYR A 48 2.60 -12.74 -8.74
CA TYR A 48 1.84 -11.51 -8.88
C TYR A 48 0.37 -11.78 -9.26
N TYR A 49 -0.51 -10.83 -9.01
CA TYR A 49 -1.92 -10.90 -9.41
C TYR A 49 -2.07 -11.02 -10.94
N PRO A 50 -3.21 -11.55 -11.47
CA PRO A 50 -3.34 -11.94 -12.88
C PRO A 50 -3.08 -10.82 -13.88
N GLN A 51 -3.50 -9.60 -13.56
CA GLN A 51 -3.44 -8.43 -14.43
C GLN A 51 -2.12 -7.65 -14.30
N ALA A 52 -1.19 -8.12 -13.46
CA ALA A 52 0.08 -7.44 -13.27
C ALA A 52 0.86 -7.37 -14.59
N THR A 53 1.31 -6.18 -14.96
CA THR A 53 2.12 -5.95 -16.16
C THR A 53 3.61 -6.02 -15.83
N ARG A 54 4.44 -6.24 -16.87
CA ARG A 54 5.90 -6.25 -16.70
C ARG A 54 6.40 -4.88 -16.23
N GLU A 55 5.80 -3.84 -16.74
CA GLU A 55 6.15 -2.44 -16.43
C GLU A 55 5.85 -2.09 -14.97
N GLU A 56 4.73 -2.57 -14.43
CA GLU A 56 4.41 -2.41 -13.01
C GLU A 56 5.40 -3.13 -12.11
N LEU A 57 5.78 -4.36 -12.47
CA LEU A 57 6.80 -5.11 -11.74
C LEU A 57 8.16 -4.40 -11.82
N ALA A 58 8.53 -3.91 -13.00
CA ALA A 58 9.79 -3.19 -13.18
C ALA A 58 9.86 -1.94 -12.30
N TYR A 59 8.75 -1.19 -12.17
CA TYR A 59 8.69 -0.06 -11.27
C TYR A 59 8.83 -0.46 -9.80
N GLU A 60 8.07 -1.47 -9.32
CA GLU A 60 8.20 -2.00 -7.95
C GLU A 60 9.65 -2.43 -7.67
N HIS A 61 10.25 -3.19 -8.59
CA HIS A 61 11.62 -3.68 -8.44
C HIS A 61 12.65 -2.54 -8.46
N ALA A 62 12.42 -1.50 -9.24
CA ALA A 62 13.29 -0.31 -9.26
C ALA A 62 13.25 0.43 -7.91
N VAL A 63 12.06 0.59 -7.31
CA VAL A 63 11.92 1.18 -5.96
C VAL A 63 12.62 0.32 -4.91
N LEU A 64 12.42 -1.01 -4.95
CA LEU A 64 13.07 -1.94 -4.03
C LEU A 64 14.60 -1.94 -4.20
N GLY A 65 15.09 -1.90 -5.44
CA GLY A 65 16.53 -1.80 -5.75
C GLY A 65 17.13 -0.49 -5.25
N TYR A 66 16.41 0.62 -5.43
CA TYR A 66 16.81 1.93 -4.91
C TYR A 66 16.95 1.91 -3.38
N LEU A 67 15.93 1.40 -2.68
CA LEU A 67 15.94 1.31 -1.20
C LEU A 67 17.04 0.37 -0.69
N ALA A 68 17.23 -0.78 -1.31
CA ALA A 68 18.31 -1.69 -0.98
C ALA A 68 19.69 -1.04 -1.16
N GLY A 69 19.86 -0.24 -2.23
CA GLY A 69 21.07 0.51 -2.53
C GLY A 69 21.42 1.58 -1.48
N VAL A 70 20.43 2.11 -0.78
CA VAL A 70 20.62 3.07 0.32
C VAL A 70 20.54 2.41 1.72
N GLY A 71 20.62 1.08 1.77
CA GLY A 71 20.78 0.31 3.01
C GLY A 71 19.49 -0.14 3.70
N TRP A 72 18.32 0.01 3.04
CA TRP A 72 17.08 -0.53 3.59
C TRP A 72 16.98 -2.04 3.39
N VAL A 73 16.46 -2.72 4.40
CA VAL A 73 16.11 -4.15 4.29
C VAL A 73 14.69 -4.24 3.72
N VAL A 74 14.63 -4.62 2.45
CA VAL A 74 13.39 -4.75 1.66
C VAL A 74 13.44 -6.04 0.84
N PRO A 75 12.31 -6.57 0.36
CA PRO A 75 12.26 -7.78 -0.45
C PRO A 75 12.74 -7.51 -1.90
N ALA A 76 14.00 -7.07 -2.04
CA ALA A 76 14.58 -6.80 -3.34
C ALA A 76 14.55 -8.05 -4.24
N ALA A 77 14.25 -7.85 -5.51
CA ALA A 77 14.23 -8.93 -6.52
C ALA A 77 15.64 -9.53 -6.69
N LEU A 78 15.69 -10.86 -6.83
CA LEU A 78 16.93 -11.65 -7.00
C LEU A 78 17.05 -12.17 -8.44
N GLY A 79 16.74 -11.35 -9.40
CA GLY A 79 16.78 -11.67 -10.83
C GLY A 79 15.54 -11.17 -11.56
N GLU A 80 15.47 -11.49 -12.83
CA GLU A 80 14.35 -11.11 -13.68
C GLU A 80 13.09 -11.96 -13.34
N PRO A 81 11.89 -11.36 -13.38
CA PRO A 81 10.67 -12.12 -13.21
C PRO A 81 10.44 -13.05 -14.40
N VAL A 82 9.90 -14.23 -14.11
CA VAL A 82 9.52 -15.22 -15.13
C VAL A 82 8.00 -15.28 -15.26
N ARG A 83 7.52 -15.61 -16.48
CA ARG A 83 6.10 -15.79 -16.73
C ARG A 83 5.76 -17.27 -16.89
N TRP A 84 4.79 -17.75 -16.11
CA TRP A 84 4.30 -19.11 -16.19
C TRP A 84 2.76 -19.11 -16.04
N GLN A 85 2.07 -19.84 -16.91
CA GLN A 85 0.60 -19.91 -16.96
C GLN A 85 -0.09 -18.55 -16.85
N GLY A 86 0.40 -17.55 -17.59
CA GLY A 86 -0.16 -16.21 -17.61
C GLY A 86 0.15 -15.33 -16.37
N ARG A 87 0.85 -15.87 -15.38
CA ARG A 87 1.23 -15.16 -14.14
C ARG A 87 2.72 -14.86 -14.10
N TRP A 88 3.08 -13.74 -13.47
CA TRP A 88 4.47 -13.41 -13.20
C TRP A 88 4.93 -14.00 -11.86
N TYR A 89 6.15 -14.46 -11.82
CA TYR A 89 6.82 -14.97 -10.62
C TYR A 89 8.19 -14.31 -10.48
N CYS A 90 8.57 -13.99 -9.26
CA CYS A 90 9.88 -13.43 -8.94
C CYS A 90 10.38 -14.03 -7.62
N LEU A 91 11.67 -14.30 -7.56
CA LEU A 91 12.35 -14.61 -6.32
C LEU A 91 12.79 -13.31 -5.67
N THR A 92 12.46 -13.13 -4.40
CA THR A 92 12.82 -11.92 -3.64
C THR A 92 13.56 -12.29 -2.36
N ARG A 93 14.35 -11.33 -1.86
CA ARG A 93 15.03 -11.48 -0.59
C ARG A 93 14.01 -11.66 0.54
N TYR A 94 14.29 -12.63 1.43
CA TYR A 94 13.51 -12.77 2.66
C TYR A 94 13.82 -11.62 3.62
N VAL A 95 12.78 -11.01 4.17
CA VAL A 95 12.88 -9.99 5.22
C VAL A 95 12.53 -10.65 6.55
N PRO A 96 13.47 -10.71 7.52
CA PRO A 96 13.23 -11.34 8.80
C PRO A 96 12.35 -10.50 9.73
N GLY A 97 12.14 -10.98 10.96
CA GLY A 97 11.42 -10.28 12.02
C GLY A 97 9.93 -10.60 12.06
N GLU A 98 9.27 -9.98 13.02
CA GLU A 98 7.83 -10.11 13.24
C GLU A 98 7.10 -8.84 12.84
N ALA A 99 5.89 -8.99 12.31
CA ALA A 99 5.02 -7.86 11.97
C ALA A 99 4.74 -6.99 13.21
N ALA A 100 4.71 -5.69 13.00
CA ALA A 100 4.40 -4.74 14.06
C ALA A 100 2.98 -4.95 14.64
N ARG A 101 2.86 -4.87 15.95
CA ARG A 101 1.57 -4.95 16.65
C ARG A 101 0.87 -3.58 16.58
N ALA A 102 -0.27 -3.54 15.90
CA ALA A 102 -1.01 -2.30 15.70
C ALA A 102 -1.48 -1.64 17.02
N GLU A 103 -1.75 -2.46 18.06
CA GLU A 103 -2.27 -2.01 19.35
C GLU A 103 -1.19 -1.49 20.32
N ASP A 104 0.09 -1.78 20.03
CA ASP A 104 1.21 -1.37 20.88
C ASP A 104 1.61 0.09 20.58
N ALA A 105 1.40 0.98 21.55
CA ALA A 105 1.73 2.40 21.42
C ALA A 105 3.23 2.66 21.18
N ARG A 106 4.12 1.83 21.73
CA ARG A 106 5.57 1.95 21.48
C ARG A 106 5.89 1.60 20.03
N GLN A 107 5.28 0.54 19.51
CA GLN A 107 5.46 0.15 18.12
C GLN A 107 4.80 1.16 17.16
N ARG A 108 3.65 1.77 17.50
CA ARG A 108 3.10 2.88 16.72
C ARG A 108 4.06 4.06 16.62
N ARG A 109 4.68 4.49 17.75
CA ARG A 109 5.72 5.54 17.71
C ARG A 109 6.92 5.15 16.84
N ARG A 110 7.38 3.89 16.94
CA ARG A 110 8.49 3.41 16.09
C ARG A 110 8.11 3.47 14.63
N ARG A 111 6.95 2.93 14.27
CA ARG A 111 6.44 2.99 12.89
C ARG A 111 6.37 4.41 12.36
N GLY A 112 5.98 5.38 13.18
CA GLY A 112 6.00 6.78 12.78
C GLY A 112 7.39 7.27 12.41
N ARG A 113 8.39 7.00 13.28
CA ARG A 113 9.79 7.33 12.97
C ARG A 113 10.31 6.59 11.73
N ASP A 114 9.98 5.30 11.60
CA ASP A 114 10.48 4.50 10.49
C ASP A 114 9.81 4.90 9.16
N LEU A 115 8.53 5.29 9.17
CA LEU A 115 7.89 5.89 8.00
C LEU A 115 8.55 7.23 7.60
N ALA A 116 8.87 8.09 8.57
CA ALA A 116 9.59 9.32 8.30
C ALA A 116 10.96 9.07 7.65
N ARG A 117 11.69 8.07 8.16
CA ARG A 117 13.00 7.66 7.61
C ARG A 117 12.86 7.05 6.21
N LEU A 118 11.81 6.27 5.97
CA LEU A 118 11.51 5.73 4.64
C LEU A 118 11.25 6.87 3.64
N HIS A 119 10.45 7.86 4.03
CA HIS A 119 10.19 9.03 3.19
C HIS A 119 11.48 9.84 2.94
N LEU A 120 12.34 10.00 3.94
CA LEU A 120 13.64 10.64 3.76
C LEU A 120 14.55 9.85 2.78
N ALA A 121 14.53 8.52 2.87
CA ALA A 121 15.28 7.68 1.93
C ALA A 121 14.72 7.77 0.50
N LEU A 122 13.40 7.92 0.35
CA LEU A 122 12.72 8.06 -0.95
C LEU A 122 12.67 9.51 -1.46
N ARG A 123 13.20 10.48 -0.70
CA ARG A 123 13.26 11.89 -1.13
C ARG A 123 14.07 12.01 -2.42
N GLY A 124 13.47 12.59 -3.46
CA GLY A 124 14.09 12.70 -4.79
C GLY A 124 14.06 11.40 -5.63
N ALA A 125 13.53 10.29 -5.09
CA ALA A 125 13.43 9.04 -5.85
C ALA A 125 12.48 9.17 -7.05
N ALA A 126 11.43 9.99 -6.97
CA ALA A 126 10.49 10.21 -8.07
C ALA A 126 11.16 10.79 -9.32
N GLU A 127 12.16 11.65 -9.16
CA GLU A 127 12.94 12.23 -10.27
C GLU A 127 13.74 11.17 -11.02
N ARG A 128 14.17 10.12 -10.34
CA ARG A 128 14.99 9.03 -10.90
C ARG A 128 14.14 7.90 -11.46
N LEU A 129 13.04 7.57 -10.77
CA LEU A 129 12.23 6.37 -11.05
C LEU A 129 11.00 6.71 -11.90
N GLY A 130 10.61 7.98 -11.96
CA GLY A 130 9.41 8.43 -12.65
C GLY A 130 8.13 7.98 -11.97
N GLN A 131 7.04 8.03 -12.73
CA GLN A 131 5.71 7.62 -12.31
C GLN A 131 5.50 6.14 -12.62
N ARG A 132 4.82 5.43 -11.72
CA ARG A 132 4.37 4.07 -12.01
C ARG A 132 3.42 4.06 -13.20
N PRO A 133 3.61 3.20 -14.21
CA PRO A 133 2.72 3.10 -15.36
C PRO A 133 1.27 2.92 -14.94
N GLU A 134 0.34 3.61 -15.61
CA GLU A 134 -1.10 3.58 -15.38
C GLU A 134 -1.58 4.00 -13.98
N TRP A 135 -0.65 4.38 -13.09
CA TRP A 135 -0.99 4.91 -11.77
C TRP A 135 -0.96 6.43 -11.77
N ARG A 136 -1.97 7.02 -11.13
CA ARG A 136 -2.01 8.44 -10.81
C ARG A 136 -2.00 8.61 -9.31
N ALA A 137 -1.55 9.75 -8.83
CA ALA A 137 -1.67 10.12 -7.43
C ALA A 137 -3.15 10.02 -6.98
N GLN A 138 -3.37 9.41 -5.82
CA GLN A 138 -4.71 9.07 -5.34
C GLN A 138 -5.21 9.99 -4.24
N HIS A 139 -4.38 10.93 -3.77
CA HIS A 139 -4.74 11.86 -2.69
C HIS A 139 -5.92 12.77 -3.02
N THR A 140 -6.15 13.07 -4.32
CA THR A 140 -7.31 13.81 -4.79
C THR A 140 -8.40 12.91 -5.37
N ALA A 141 -8.10 11.62 -5.59
CA ALA A 141 -9.05 10.69 -6.17
C ALA A 141 -9.98 10.13 -5.09
N VAL A 142 -11.26 10.39 -5.26
CA VAL A 142 -12.32 9.77 -4.47
C VAL A 142 -12.62 8.36 -4.97
N THR A 143 -11.85 7.85 -5.92
CA THR A 143 -12.02 6.54 -6.54
C THR A 143 -10.74 5.76 -6.49
N VAL A 144 -10.84 4.49 -6.12
CA VAL A 144 -9.73 3.56 -6.17
C VAL A 144 -9.42 3.19 -7.62
N ARG A 145 -8.16 2.88 -7.87
CA ARG A 145 -7.61 2.35 -9.11
C ARG A 145 -8.47 1.26 -9.73
N SER A 146 -8.68 1.36 -11.04
CA SER A 146 -9.31 0.39 -11.94
C SER A 146 -10.74 -0.05 -11.58
N GLY A 147 -11.44 -0.60 -12.55
CA GLY A 147 -12.79 -1.11 -12.43
C GLY A 147 -13.82 -0.14 -12.99
N HIS A 148 -15.06 -0.31 -12.57
CA HIS A 148 -16.18 0.43 -13.09
C HIS A 148 -16.14 1.92 -12.70
N PRO A 149 -16.73 2.83 -13.50
CA PRO A 149 -16.87 4.24 -13.15
C PRO A 149 -17.60 4.42 -11.81
N TRP A 150 -17.32 5.53 -11.13
CA TRP A 150 -17.94 5.87 -9.85
C TRP A 150 -19.48 5.77 -9.88
N GLU A 151 -20.12 6.27 -10.95
CA GLU A 151 -21.58 6.26 -11.05
C GLU A 151 -22.16 4.85 -11.19
N GLU A 152 -21.45 3.92 -11.84
CA GLU A 152 -21.86 2.52 -11.93
C GLU A 152 -21.74 1.82 -10.56
N ARG A 153 -20.65 2.04 -9.83
CA ARG A 153 -20.47 1.50 -8.48
C ARG A 153 -21.56 1.97 -7.54
N VAL A 154 -21.82 3.27 -7.55
CA VAL A 154 -22.87 3.85 -6.69
C VAL A 154 -24.27 3.46 -7.18
N GLY A 155 -24.48 3.32 -8.48
CA GLY A 155 -25.72 2.80 -9.06
C GLY A 155 -26.01 1.37 -8.63
N GLY A 156 -25.00 0.49 -8.67
CA GLY A 156 -25.07 -0.87 -8.15
C GLY A 156 -25.40 -0.91 -6.65
N LEU A 157 -24.71 -0.10 -5.84
CA LEU A 157 -25.01 0.02 -4.41
C LEU A 157 -26.44 0.55 -4.18
N ALA A 158 -26.93 1.48 -5.00
CA ALA A 158 -28.28 2.04 -4.85
C ALA A 158 -29.38 1.00 -5.05
N SER A 159 -29.14 -0.05 -5.84
CA SER A 159 -30.11 -1.14 -6.05
C SER A 159 -30.31 -1.98 -4.78
N VAL A 160 -29.33 -2.04 -3.87
CA VAL A 160 -29.39 -2.80 -2.62
C VAL A 160 -29.50 -1.93 -1.38
N SER A 161 -28.97 -0.70 -1.42
CA SER A 161 -29.02 0.27 -0.31
C SER A 161 -29.03 1.73 -0.79
N PRO A 162 -30.21 2.29 -1.12
CA PRO A 162 -30.33 3.70 -1.54
C PRO A 162 -29.74 4.67 -0.51
N ARG A 163 -29.89 4.37 0.79
CA ARG A 163 -29.34 5.17 1.89
C ARG A 163 -27.81 5.28 1.83
N LEU A 164 -27.13 4.15 1.71
CA LEU A 164 -25.68 4.13 1.63
C LEU A 164 -25.17 4.77 0.35
N ALA A 165 -25.84 4.57 -0.78
CA ALA A 165 -25.50 5.22 -2.04
C ALA A 165 -25.62 6.76 -1.96
N ALA A 166 -26.67 7.28 -1.34
CA ALA A 166 -26.82 8.71 -1.10
C ALA A 166 -25.71 9.26 -0.19
N TRP A 167 -25.39 8.52 0.89
CA TRP A 167 -24.29 8.89 1.78
C TRP A 167 -22.93 8.88 1.07
N ALA A 168 -22.66 7.88 0.25
CA ALA A 168 -21.42 7.79 -0.52
C ALA A 168 -21.27 9.01 -1.47
N ARG A 169 -22.34 9.40 -2.17
CA ARG A 169 -22.32 10.60 -3.03
C ARG A 169 -22.03 11.87 -2.23
N ALA A 170 -22.71 12.07 -1.11
CA ALA A 170 -22.50 13.24 -0.25
C ALA A 170 -21.07 13.30 0.28
N ALA A 171 -20.54 12.17 0.78
CA ALA A 171 -19.17 12.08 1.28
C ALA A 171 -18.13 12.34 0.18
N ALA A 172 -18.36 11.82 -1.04
CA ALA A 172 -17.48 12.05 -2.18
C ALA A 172 -17.47 13.54 -2.61
N THR A 173 -18.64 14.18 -2.67
CA THR A 173 -18.77 15.61 -2.97
C THR A 173 -18.02 16.44 -1.94
N GLN A 174 -18.27 16.21 -0.66
CA GLN A 174 -17.61 16.92 0.43
C GLN A 174 -16.08 16.74 0.40
N ALA A 175 -15.59 15.53 0.12
CA ALA A 175 -14.15 15.27 0.02
C ALA A 175 -13.52 16.06 -1.13
N ARG A 176 -14.15 16.06 -2.34
CA ARG A 176 -13.68 16.83 -3.49
C ARG A 176 -13.66 18.33 -3.23
N GLU A 177 -14.75 18.87 -2.67
CA GLU A 177 -14.84 20.29 -2.34
C GLU A 177 -13.77 20.71 -1.33
N SER A 178 -13.54 19.89 -0.29
CA SER A 178 -12.52 20.15 0.72
C SER A 178 -11.11 20.14 0.13
N LEU A 179 -10.80 19.19 -0.76
CA LEU A 179 -9.52 19.11 -1.44
C LEU A 179 -9.31 20.28 -2.43
N ALA A 180 -10.34 20.63 -3.19
CA ALA A 180 -10.29 21.75 -4.13
C ALA A 180 -10.11 23.10 -3.40
N ALA A 181 -10.83 23.31 -2.30
CA ALA A 181 -10.70 24.53 -1.48
C ALA A 181 -9.31 24.66 -0.85
N LEU A 182 -8.63 23.54 -0.61
CA LEU A 182 -7.27 23.52 -0.08
C LEU A 182 -6.20 23.77 -1.16
N GLY A 183 -6.51 23.59 -2.44
CA GLY A 183 -5.51 23.55 -3.50
C GLY A 183 -4.66 22.28 -3.44
N ALA A 184 -5.29 21.13 -3.19
CA ALA A 184 -4.59 19.86 -2.95
C ALA A 184 -3.78 19.36 -4.16
N ASP A 185 -4.02 19.89 -5.36
CA ASP A 185 -3.23 19.59 -6.57
C ASP A 185 -1.80 20.16 -6.47
N ASP A 186 -1.56 21.13 -5.59
CA ASP A 186 -0.24 21.73 -5.33
C ASP A 186 0.55 20.98 -4.23
N LEU A 187 0.00 19.90 -3.68
CA LEU A 187 0.71 19.09 -2.68
C LEU A 187 1.97 18.46 -3.27
N PRO A 188 3.10 18.51 -2.57
CA PRO A 188 4.32 17.86 -3.03
C PRO A 188 4.12 16.35 -3.09
N VAL A 189 4.54 15.76 -4.20
CA VAL A 189 4.47 14.32 -4.44
C VAL A 189 5.85 13.68 -4.33
N MET A 190 5.87 12.42 -3.93
CA MET A 190 7.07 11.60 -3.81
C MET A 190 6.74 10.12 -4.01
N VAL A 191 7.73 9.27 -4.16
CA VAL A 191 7.49 7.81 -4.11
C VAL A 191 7.05 7.45 -2.70
N VAL A 192 5.90 6.79 -2.59
CA VAL A 192 5.33 6.27 -1.34
C VAL A 192 5.32 4.74 -1.34
N HIS A 193 5.23 4.13 -0.18
CA HIS A 193 5.07 2.68 -0.05
C HIS A 193 3.70 2.22 -0.58
N GLY A 194 2.66 2.99 -0.31
CA GLY A 194 1.29 2.71 -0.74
C GLY A 194 0.49 1.74 0.14
N ASP A 195 1.16 1.04 1.10
CA ASP A 195 0.52 0.21 2.13
C ASP A 195 1.42 0.05 3.37
N PHE A 196 1.85 1.16 3.98
CA PHE A 196 2.69 1.13 5.19
C PHE A 196 1.89 0.74 6.44
N ALA A 197 1.21 -0.39 6.36
CA ALA A 197 0.42 -0.95 7.45
C ALA A 197 1.31 -1.71 8.46
N SER A 198 0.76 -1.99 9.67
CA SER A 198 1.54 -2.66 10.72
C SER A 198 2.07 -4.04 10.30
N TRP A 199 1.31 -4.78 9.51
CA TRP A 199 1.69 -6.11 9.03
C TRP A 199 2.79 -6.10 7.97
N ASN A 200 3.11 -4.94 7.37
CA ASN A 200 4.16 -4.78 6.36
C ASN A 200 5.47 -4.21 6.94
N VAL A 201 5.52 -3.93 8.25
CA VAL A 201 6.70 -3.41 8.94
C VAL A 201 7.17 -4.44 9.96
N HIS A 202 8.34 -4.99 9.75
CA HIS A 202 8.88 -6.07 10.58
C HIS A 202 9.94 -5.55 11.56
N TYR A 203 9.88 -6.07 12.78
CA TYR A 203 10.83 -5.76 13.84
C TYR A 203 11.50 -7.03 14.37
N ASP A 204 12.77 -6.88 14.75
CA ASP A 204 13.50 -7.80 15.59
C ASP A 204 13.72 -7.10 16.94
N GLY A 205 12.93 -7.46 17.93
CA GLY A 205 12.83 -6.73 19.18
C GLY A 205 12.45 -5.26 18.97
N GLU A 206 13.40 -4.36 19.23
CA GLU A 206 13.22 -2.92 19.05
C GLU A 206 13.74 -2.37 17.72
N ARG A 207 14.48 -3.18 16.97
CA ARG A 207 15.12 -2.77 15.72
C ARG A 207 14.21 -3.04 14.53
N LEU A 208 14.11 -2.08 13.61
CA LEU A 208 13.49 -2.32 12.31
C LEU A 208 14.27 -3.43 11.60
N ALA A 209 13.61 -4.55 11.34
CA ALA A 209 14.16 -5.66 10.56
C ALA A 209 13.97 -5.46 9.07
N GLY A 210 12.88 -4.80 8.67
CA GLY A 210 12.63 -4.39 7.29
C GLY A 210 11.19 -4.03 7.01
N VAL A 211 10.93 -3.65 5.77
CA VAL A 211 9.60 -3.30 5.26
C VAL A 211 9.30 -4.16 4.04
N ILE A 212 8.08 -4.71 3.97
CA ILE A 212 7.65 -5.63 2.91
C ILE A 212 6.41 -5.11 2.18
N ASP A 213 6.08 -5.75 1.07
CA ASP A 213 4.86 -5.53 0.26
C ASP A 213 4.75 -4.13 -0.36
N PHE A 214 5.67 -3.85 -1.27
CA PHE A 214 5.69 -2.65 -2.10
C PHE A 214 4.79 -2.74 -3.35
N ALA A 215 3.84 -3.69 -3.39
CA ALA A 215 2.94 -3.88 -4.53
C ALA A 215 2.14 -2.62 -4.90
N LEU A 216 1.90 -1.75 -3.93
CA LEU A 216 1.15 -0.52 -4.12
C LEU A 216 2.03 0.74 -4.17
N THR A 217 3.35 0.57 -4.26
CA THR A 217 4.26 1.72 -4.38
C THR A 217 3.97 2.53 -5.65
N HIS A 218 3.90 3.84 -5.51
CA HIS A 218 3.65 4.80 -6.60
C HIS A 218 4.08 6.20 -6.17
N VAL A 219 3.85 7.19 -7.02
CA VAL A 219 4.08 8.60 -6.65
C VAL A 219 2.79 9.20 -6.10
N ASP A 220 2.83 9.66 -4.86
CA ASP A 220 1.72 10.32 -4.16
C ASP A 220 2.25 11.25 -3.06
N THR A 221 1.37 11.79 -2.24
CA THR A 221 1.69 12.75 -1.18
C THR A 221 1.95 12.05 0.17
N ARG A 222 2.73 12.71 1.05
CA ARG A 222 2.91 12.24 2.45
C ARG A 222 1.58 12.14 3.22
N PRO A 223 0.63 13.10 3.11
CA PRO A 223 -0.70 12.96 3.68
C PRO A 223 -1.45 11.69 3.25
N PHE A 224 -1.33 11.27 1.98
CA PHE A 224 -1.95 10.03 1.51
C PHE A 224 -1.33 8.79 2.17
N GLU A 225 0.00 8.68 2.22
CA GLU A 225 0.66 7.57 2.91
C GLU A 225 0.31 7.51 4.40
N LEU A 226 0.23 8.68 5.06
CA LEU A 226 -0.20 8.74 6.46
C LEU A 226 -1.65 8.25 6.64
N ALA A 227 -2.54 8.51 5.68
CA ALA A 227 -3.91 7.98 5.69
C ALA A 227 -3.94 6.46 5.62
N ILE A 228 -3.15 5.85 4.73
CA ILE A 228 -2.99 4.40 4.59
C ILE A 228 -2.37 3.80 5.84
N ALA A 229 -1.29 4.37 6.34
CA ALA A 229 -0.58 3.92 7.54
C ALA A 229 -1.42 3.98 8.81
N ARG A 230 -2.64 4.51 8.72
CA ARG A 230 -3.59 4.73 9.82
C ARG A 230 -3.05 5.67 10.92
N ALA A 231 -2.13 6.57 10.56
CA ALA A 231 -1.53 7.51 11.49
C ALA A 231 -2.59 8.42 12.16
N TYR A 232 -3.66 8.73 11.46
CA TYR A 232 -4.80 9.52 11.97
C TYR A 232 -5.57 8.89 13.15
N ARG A 233 -5.37 7.60 13.39
CA ARG A 233 -5.97 6.89 14.53
C ARG A 233 -4.92 6.48 15.56
N ALA A 234 -3.72 6.99 15.40
CA ALA A 234 -2.57 6.69 16.22
C ALA A 234 -1.76 8.00 16.40
N PRO A 235 -2.24 8.95 17.24
CA PRO A 235 -1.59 10.24 17.40
C PRO A 235 -0.11 10.09 17.73
N GLU A 236 0.27 9.10 18.53
CA GLU A 236 1.64 8.82 18.86
C GLU A 236 2.50 8.39 17.64
N MET A 237 1.89 7.84 16.59
CA MET A 237 2.57 7.55 15.33
C MET A 237 2.80 8.83 14.53
N LEU A 238 1.78 9.67 14.43
CA LEU A 238 1.84 10.93 13.69
C LEU A 238 2.81 11.91 14.35
N ASP A 239 2.77 12.03 15.67
CA ASP A 239 3.69 12.88 16.43
C ASP A 239 5.14 12.44 16.27
N ALA A 240 5.38 11.13 16.32
CA ALA A 240 6.72 10.57 16.13
C ALA A 240 7.22 10.76 14.69
N TYR A 241 6.34 10.68 13.69
CA TYR A 241 6.62 10.98 12.30
C TYR A 241 7.03 12.44 12.11
N ARG A 242 6.22 13.37 12.62
CA ARG A 242 6.48 14.82 12.58
C ARG A 242 7.82 15.17 13.24
N ALA A 243 8.05 14.63 14.44
CA ALA A 243 9.26 14.88 15.21
C ALA A 243 10.52 14.40 14.48
N GLU A 244 10.48 13.20 13.89
CA GLU A 244 11.64 12.66 13.13
C GLU A 244 11.93 13.49 11.88
N LEU A 245 10.91 13.92 11.13
CA LEU A 245 11.09 14.77 9.95
C LEU A 245 11.61 16.15 10.34
N ALA A 246 11.07 16.78 11.38
CA ALA A 246 11.53 18.08 11.86
C ALA A 246 13.00 18.02 12.31
N ALA A 247 13.39 16.98 13.04
CA ALA A 247 14.77 16.76 13.47
C ALA A 247 15.74 16.57 12.29
N ARG A 248 15.24 16.20 11.11
CA ARG A 248 16.01 16.05 9.88
C ARG A 248 15.88 17.22 8.90
N GLY A 249 15.27 18.33 9.34
CA GLY A 249 15.11 19.55 8.54
C GLY A 249 14.16 19.42 7.35
N TRP A 250 13.19 18.48 7.43
CA TRP A 250 12.19 18.28 6.37
C TRP A 250 10.77 18.09 6.95
N PRO A 251 10.28 19.04 7.77
CA PRO A 251 8.94 18.95 8.34
C PRO A 251 7.86 18.87 7.25
N LEU A 252 6.64 18.51 7.63
CA LEU A 252 5.48 18.74 6.78
C LEU A 252 5.32 20.23 6.56
N SER A 253 4.99 20.63 5.33
CA SER A 253 4.62 22.01 5.03
C SER A 253 3.24 22.35 5.62
N GLU A 254 2.92 23.65 5.70
CA GLU A 254 1.59 24.09 6.16
C GLU A 254 0.47 23.50 5.30
N LEU A 255 0.68 23.41 3.97
CA LEU A 255 -0.27 22.80 3.06
C LEU A 255 -0.45 21.30 3.34
N GLU A 256 0.63 20.56 3.59
CA GLU A 256 0.54 19.13 3.93
C GLU A 256 -0.14 18.89 5.27
N GLU A 257 0.14 19.71 6.28
CA GLU A 257 -0.57 19.63 7.57
C GLU A 257 -2.07 19.90 7.41
N ALA A 258 -2.44 20.95 6.66
CA ALA A 258 -3.82 21.26 6.36
C ALA A 258 -4.52 20.16 5.54
N ALA A 259 -3.76 19.44 4.69
CA ALA A 259 -4.28 18.37 3.84
C ALA A 259 -4.55 17.06 4.58
N LEU A 260 -3.99 16.87 5.77
CA LEU A 260 -4.10 15.60 6.50
C LEU A 260 -5.55 15.11 6.59
N THR A 261 -6.46 15.89 7.11
CA THR A 261 -7.87 15.50 7.28
C THR A 261 -8.63 15.38 5.94
N PRO A 262 -8.55 16.33 5.00
CA PRO A 262 -9.20 16.19 3.69
C PRO A 262 -8.76 14.95 2.93
N VAL A 263 -7.46 14.67 2.86
CA VAL A 263 -6.91 13.48 2.19
C VAL A 263 -7.36 12.18 2.87
N TYR A 264 -7.37 12.14 4.21
CA TYR A 264 -7.90 10.98 4.93
C TYR A 264 -9.37 10.72 4.59
N ARG A 265 -10.21 11.76 4.53
CA ARG A 265 -11.64 11.61 4.14
C ARG A 265 -11.77 11.07 2.73
N ALA A 266 -11.02 11.63 1.76
CA ALA A 266 -10.99 11.15 0.40
C ALA A 266 -10.55 9.68 0.30
N PHE A 267 -9.49 9.30 1.02
CA PHE A 267 -9.04 7.92 1.13
C PHE A 267 -10.15 6.99 1.67
N ARG A 268 -10.93 7.41 2.66
CA ARG A 268 -12.04 6.60 3.20
C ARG A 268 -13.18 6.42 2.20
N VAL A 269 -13.49 7.46 1.42
CA VAL A 269 -14.44 7.33 0.31
C VAL A 269 -13.90 6.38 -0.76
N GLY A 270 -12.61 6.49 -1.09
CA GLY A 270 -11.95 5.54 -1.99
C GLY A 270 -12.03 4.09 -1.52
N MET A 271 -11.84 3.84 -0.21
CA MET A 271 -12.01 2.49 0.37
C MET A 271 -13.46 2.01 0.29
N ALA A 272 -14.45 2.87 0.49
CA ALA A 272 -15.84 2.52 0.28
C ALA A 272 -16.11 2.20 -1.22
N ALA A 273 -15.49 2.95 -2.13
CA ALA A 273 -15.61 2.69 -3.57
C ALA A 273 -15.01 1.33 -3.98
N ALA A 274 -13.95 0.86 -3.31
CA ALA A 274 -13.39 -0.47 -3.54
C ALA A 274 -14.37 -1.57 -3.12
N GLU A 275 -14.99 -1.43 -1.96
CA GLU A 275 -16.02 -2.38 -1.50
C GLU A 275 -17.26 -2.39 -2.41
N MET A 276 -17.62 -1.23 -2.98
CA MET A 276 -18.70 -1.14 -3.97
C MET A 276 -18.31 -1.86 -5.28
N GLU A 277 -17.05 -1.75 -5.70
CA GLU A 277 -16.52 -2.47 -6.86
C GLU A 277 -16.61 -3.97 -6.67
N ASP A 278 -16.17 -4.47 -5.52
CA ASP A 278 -16.24 -5.89 -5.20
C ASP A 278 -17.69 -6.37 -5.20
N GLY A 279 -18.61 -5.57 -4.65
CA GLY A 279 -20.04 -5.85 -4.66
C GLY A 279 -20.65 -5.88 -6.06
N LEU A 280 -20.24 -4.96 -6.93
CA LEU A 280 -20.69 -4.89 -8.32
C LEU A 280 -20.22 -6.10 -9.13
N VAL A 281 -18.96 -6.51 -8.95
CA VAL A 281 -18.34 -7.65 -9.64
C VAL A 281 -18.89 -9.00 -9.16
N THR A 282 -19.09 -9.13 -7.85
CA THR A 282 -19.52 -10.43 -7.24
C THR A 282 -21.02 -10.59 -7.10
N GLY A 283 -21.77 -9.49 -7.22
CA GLY A 283 -23.20 -9.45 -6.90
C GLY A 283 -23.51 -9.42 -5.39
N VAL A 284 -22.49 -9.40 -4.52
CA VAL A 284 -22.64 -9.42 -3.05
C VAL A 284 -21.94 -8.23 -2.42
N TYR A 285 -22.69 -7.30 -1.83
CA TYR A 285 -22.19 -6.11 -1.19
C TYR A 285 -21.97 -6.30 0.31
N ASP A 286 -20.76 -6.04 0.81
CA ASP A 286 -20.52 -5.91 2.25
C ASP A 286 -20.98 -4.51 2.73
N LEU A 287 -22.30 -4.38 2.96
CA LEU A 287 -22.90 -3.11 3.38
C LEU A 287 -22.34 -2.61 4.71
N ALA A 288 -21.94 -3.52 5.63
CA ALA A 288 -21.38 -3.15 6.92
C ALA A 288 -19.96 -2.56 6.75
N MET A 289 -19.17 -3.09 5.82
CA MET A 289 -17.86 -2.54 5.51
C MET A 289 -17.98 -1.18 4.82
N ILE A 290 -18.85 -1.03 3.81
CA ILE A 290 -19.13 0.25 3.14
C ILE A 290 -19.55 1.30 4.18
N GLU A 291 -20.53 0.99 5.02
CA GLU A 291 -21.00 1.90 6.09
C GLU A 291 -19.87 2.31 7.03
N ARG A 292 -19.02 1.35 7.44
CA ARG A 292 -17.86 1.60 8.31
C ARG A 292 -16.84 2.54 7.66
N GLN A 293 -16.59 2.40 6.35
CA GLN A 293 -15.68 3.32 5.65
C GLN A 293 -16.28 4.73 5.58
N LEU A 294 -17.55 4.85 5.23
CA LEU A 294 -18.27 6.13 5.16
C LEU A 294 -18.38 6.82 6.53
N ALA A 295 -18.69 6.06 7.60
CA ALA A 295 -18.75 6.61 8.96
C ALA A 295 -17.42 7.26 9.40
N ARG A 296 -16.30 6.72 8.96
CA ARG A 296 -14.96 7.27 9.25
C ARG A 296 -14.68 8.60 8.57
N THR A 297 -15.43 8.98 7.56
CA THR A 297 -15.30 10.33 6.94
C THR A 297 -15.81 11.44 7.87
N ALA A 298 -16.79 11.13 8.73
CA ALA A 298 -17.37 12.08 9.69
C ALA A 298 -16.53 12.21 10.96
N THR A 299 -15.80 11.15 11.36
CA THR A 299 -15.09 11.07 12.65
C THR A 299 -13.62 11.54 12.60
N ALA A 300 -13.15 12.05 11.46
CA ALA A 300 -11.87 12.74 11.42
C ALA A 300 -12.00 14.03 12.26
N ALA A 301 -11.81 13.91 13.58
CA ALA A 301 -11.60 15.08 14.42
C ALA A 301 -10.37 15.84 13.90
N PRO A 302 -10.36 17.16 13.95
CA PRO A 302 -9.13 17.92 13.74
C PRO A 302 -8.09 17.37 14.71
N LEU A 303 -6.93 17.02 14.17
CA LEU A 303 -5.77 16.57 14.94
C LEU A 303 -5.21 17.71 15.77
#